data_76b845cc0dae038337960a6a71d7466b
#
_entry.id   76b845cc0dae038337960a6a71d7466b
#
_cell.length_a   1.000
_cell.length_b   1.000
_cell.length_c   1.000
_cell.angle_alpha   90.00
_cell.angle_beta   90.00
_cell.angle_gamma   90.00
#
_symmetry.space_group_name_H-M   'P 1'
#
loop_
_entity.id
_entity.type
_entity.pdbx_description
1 polymer ?
#
loop_
_entity_poly.entity_id
_entity_poly.type
_entity_poly.pdbx_seq_one_letter_code
_entity_poly.pdbx_strand_id
1 'polypeptide(L)' 'MGRGKVILERIQNNISRQVTFSKRRPGLMKKAKELSVLCDAEIALIVFSARGKLHEFSSVE' A
#
# COMPACT_ATOMS: atom_id res chain seq x y z
N MET A 1 13.44 -10.89 18.04
CA MET A 1 12.79 -10.24 17.60
C MET A 1 12.05 -9.36 18.29
N GLY A 2 12.10 -8.70 18.88
CA GLY A 2 11.50 -7.80 19.73
C GLY A 2 10.44 -6.92 19.20
N ARG A 3 10.04 -7.14 17.99
CA ARG A 3 9.02 -6.33 17.46
C ARG A 3 7.70 -6.72 18.06
N GLY A 4 6.92 -5.80 18.53
CA GLY A 4 5.63 -6.09 19.11
C GLY A 4 4.64 -6.61 18.09
N LYS A 5 3.53 -7.10 18.58
CA LYS A 5 2.49 -7.58 17.70
C LYS A 5 1.86 -6.43 16.94
N VAL A 6 1.55 -6.67 15.68
CA VAL A 6 0.81 -5.71 14.89
C VAL A 6 -0.66 -6.15 14.92
N ILE A 7 -1.52 -5.26 15.38
CA ILE A 7 -2.94 -5.53 15.41
C ILE A 7 -3.56 -4.92 14.16
N LEU A 8 -4.17 -5.77 13.35
CA LEU A 8 -4.80 -5.32 12.13
C LEU A 8 -6.30 -5.28 12.35
N GLU A 9 -6.82 -4.08 12.57
CA GLU A 9 -8.23 -3.89 12.75
C GLU A 9 -8.71 -2.79 11.81
N ARG A 10 -9.93 -2.91 11.38
CA ARG A 10 -10.52 -1.91 10.50
C ARG A 10 -10.65 -0.58 11.24
N ILE A 11 -10.20 0.49 10.60
CA ILE A 11 -10.38 1.84 11.14
C ILE A 11 -11.85 2.18 11.00
N GLN A 12 -12.54 2.40 12.11
CA GLN A 12 -13.98 2.60 12.10
C GLN A 12 -14.41 3.97 11.59
N ASN A 13 -13.65 5.00 11.91
CA ASN A 13 -13.97 6.35 11.49
C ASN A 13 -13.66 6.51 10.00
N ASN A 14 -14.66 6.90 9.22
CA ASN A 14 -14.54 7.01 7.77
C ASN A 14 -13.48 8.03 7.34
N ILE A 15 -13.42 9.17 8.01
CA ILE A 15 -12.44 10.20 7.68
C ILE A 15 -11.03 9.74 8.01
N SER A 16 -10.84 9.14 9.18
CA SER A 16 -9.54 8.58 9.57
C SER A 16 -9.09 7.50 8.62
N ARG A 17 -10.02 6.67 8.14
CA ARG A 17 -9.71 5.61 7.19
C ARG A 17 -9.19 6.19 5.88
N GLN A 18 -9.83 7.24 5.38
CA GLN A 18 -9.42 7.89 4.15
C GLN A 18 -8.07 8.58 4.28
N VAL A 19 -7.84 9.24 5.41
CA VAL A 19 -6.57 9.91 5.69
C VAL A 19 -5.44 8.89 5.75
N THR A 20 -5.65 7.79 6.46
CA THR A 20 -4.65 6.73 6.57
C THR A 20 -4.35 6.13 5.21
N PHE A 21 -5.38 5.86 4.41
CA PHE A 21 -5.19 5.31 3.07
C PHE A 21 -4.32 6.24 2.22
N SER A 22 -4.62 7.53 2.22
CA SER A 22 -3.87 8.50 1.42
C SER A 22 -2.43 8.65 1.91
N LYS A 23 -2.22 8.59 3.21
CA LYS A 23 -0.87 8.71 3.77
C LYS A 23 -0.01 7.48 3.49
N ARG A 24 -0.60 6.30 3.55
CA ARG A 24 0.17 5.05 3.43
C ARG A 24 0.34 4.56 2.01
N ARG A 25 -0.52 5.00 1.09
CA ARG A 25 -0.45 4.54 -0.29
C ARG A 25 0.89 4.83 -0.97
N PRO A 26 1.46 6.05 -0.86
CA PRO A 26 2.75 6.30 -1.50
C PRO A 26 3.86 5.41 -0.96
N GLY A 27 3.82 5.07 0.33
CA GLY A 27 4.79 4.16 0.91
C GLY A 27 4.71 2.77 0.34
N LEU A 28 3.50 2.27 0.10
CA LEU A 28 3.28 0.97 -0.52
C LEU A 28 3.84 0.96 -1.94
N MET A 29 3.58 2.02 -2.71
CA MET A 29 4.09 2.12 -4.07
C MET A 29 5.62 2.17 -4.10
N LYS A 30 6.20 2.91 -3.17
CA LYS A 30 7.66 3.01 -3.07
C LYS A 30 8.27 1.65 -2.73
N LYS A 31 7.66 0.91 -1.80
CA LYS A 31 8.16 -0.41 -1.43
C LYS A 31 8.03 -1.40 -2.58
N ALA A 32 6.96 -1.31 -3.35
CA ALA A 32 6.80 -2.16 -4.53
C ALA A 32 7.90 -1.89 -5.54
N LYS A 33 8.22 -0.62 -5.78
CA LYS A 33 9.29 -0.25 -6.70
C LYS A 33 10.64 -0.74 -6.20
N GLU A 34 10.92 -0.56 -4.90
CA GLU A 34 12.17 -1.02 -4.32
C GLU A 34 12.33 -2.52 -4.47
N LEU A 35 11.26 -3.26 -4.22
CA LEU A 35 11.30 -4.71 -4.33
C LEU A 35 11.59 -5.14 -5.77
N SER A 36 10.99 -4.47 -6.75
CA SER A 36 11.21 -4.81 -8.14
C SER A 36 12.67 -4.61 -8.54
N VAL A 37 13.29 -3.54 -8.05
CA VAL A 37 14.68 -3.25 -8.36
C VAL A 37 15.63 -4.17 -7.61
N LEU A 38 15.42 -4.31 -6.30
CA LEU A 38 16.33 -5.07 -5.46
C LEU A 38 16.31 -6.56 -5.78
N CYS A 39 15.19 -7.08 -6.18
CA CYS A 39 15.02 -8.51 -6.40
C CYS A 39 14.89 -8.87 -7.88
N ASP A 40 15.04 -7.90 -8.77
CA ASP A 40 14.89 -8.11 -10.21
C ASP A 40 13.55 -8.80 -10.49
N ALA A 41 12.50 -8.31 -9.86
CA ALA A 41 11.17 -8.89 -9.97
C ALA A 41 10.23 -7.95 -10.72
N GLU A 42 9.28 -8.52 -11.43
CA GLU A 42 8.25 -7.76 -12.07
C GLU A 42 7.07 -7.69 -11.11
N ILE A 43 6.58 -6.50 -10.84
CA ILE A 43 5.53 -6.29 -9.88
C ILE A 43 4.43 -5.44 -10.48
N ALA A 44 3.20 -5.86 -10.28
CA ALA A 44 2.03 -5.05 -10.57
C ALA A 44 1.22 -4.93 -9.30
N LEU A 45 0.76 -3.73 -8.99
CA LEU A 45 0.01 -3.46 -7.78
C LEU A 45 -1.25 -2.71 -8.14
N ILE A 46 -2.39 -3.21 -7.72
CA ILE A 46 -3.68 -2.58 -7.97
C ILE A 46 -4.38 -2.43 -6.63
N VAL A 47 -4.76 -1.20 -6.31
CA VAL A 47 -5.43 -0.91 -5.06
C VAL A 47 -6.70 -0.10 -5.35
N PHE A 48 -7.83 -0.54 -4.80
CA PHE A 48 -9.04 0.24 -4.88
C PHE A 48 -9.31 0.85 -3.51
N SER A 49 -9.60 2.14 -3.49
CA SER A 49 -10.00 2.79 -2.25
C SER A 49 -11.42 2.36 -1.90
N ALA A 50 -11.87 2.70 -0.70
CA ALA A 50 -13.24 2.43 -0.29
C ALA A 50 -14.26 3.13 -1.19
N ARG A 51 -13.84 4.20 -1.87
CA ARG A 51 -14.69 4.91 -2.82
C ARG A 51 -14.64 4.31 -4.21
N GLY A 52 -13.87 3.26 -4.41
CA GLY A 52 -13.73 2.61 -5.71
C GLY A 52 -12.74 3.27 -6.64
N LYS A 53 -11.96 4.21 -6.15
CA LYS A 53 -10.95 4.86 -6.98
C LYS A 53 -9.76 3.92 -7.16
N LEU A 54 -9.35 3.73 -8.40
CA LEU A 54 -8.24 2.84 -8.74
C LEU A 54 -6.90 3.55 -8.60
N HIS A 55 -5.95 2.88 -7.99
CA HIS A 55 -4.56 3.31 -7.95
C HIS A 55 -3.71 2.12 -8.38
N GLU A 56 -2.81 2.34 -9.30
CA GLU A 56 -2.00 1.22 -9.79
C GLU A 56 -0.56 1.60 -10.01
N PHE A 57 0.30 0.60 -9.95
CA PHE A 57 1.71 0.74 -10.20
C PHE A 57 2.16 -0.53 -10.94
N SER A 58 3.01 -0.35 -11.93
CA SER A 58 3.62 -1.50 -12.61
C SER A 58 5.10 -1.19 -12.82
N SER A 59 5.95 -2.16 -12.54
CA SER A 59 7.37 -2.05 -12.80
C SER A 59 7.68 -2.39 -14.25
N VAL A 60 6.71 -2.90 -14.98
CA VAL A 60 6.87 -3.30 -16.38
C VAL A 60 6.19 -2.26 -17.25
N GLU A 61 6.86 -1.83 -18.30
CA GLU A 61 6.28 -0.86 -19.22
C GLU A 61 5.35 -1.52 -20.23
#